data_3ebeecd2833a030cb6b79d18151ad844
#
_entry.id   3ebeecd2833a030cb6b79d18151ad844
#
_cell.length_a   1.000
_cell.length_b   1.000
_cell.length_c   1.000
_cell.angle_alpha   90.00
_cell.angle_beta   90.00
_cell.angle_gamma   90.00
#
_symmetry.space_group_name_H-M   'P 1'
#
loop_
_entity.id
_entity.type
_entity.pdbx_description
1 polymer ?
#
loop_
_entity_poly.entity_id
_entity_poly.type
_entity_poly.pdbx_seq_one_letter_code
_entity_poly.pdbx_strand_id
1 'polypeptide(L)'
;VKAYGNYVGHLHAGYALQLLAESFSTTPAAEGGSVILNKAVIPHETLLNQAKEQYEAAEKAAKSDALKSFKGFDQDAAIRQIKTYELKLAMHRGQYADAKTLVEGALKNGETVEVIYNNDGGDNPLYSAIGPNSRDVQVSSSLEAARITDAEKKALPLAHASVDKKNPNRYNIYASGLTRKGSMIISNDDDIHLIKAELILRGVMTGDAMTEVNKVIGKYDTASQLSTTPTLAQIAELRRIFLAFRGERTADIRRGLEQGSSARTWASRKIKWLPMPEKELQSQGL
;
A
#
# COMPACT_ATOMS: atom_id res chain seq x y z
N VAL A 1 -9.13 -28.42 -1.28
CA VAL A 1 -7.71 -28.04 -1.31
C VAL A 1 -7.35 -27.38 -2.64
N LYS A 2 -7.52 -28.04 -3.83
CA LYS A 2 -7.12 -27.50 -5.14
C LYS A 2 -7.80 -26.16 -5.48
N ALA A 3 -9.11 -26.03 -5.25
CA ALA A 3 -9.85 -24.80 -5.53
C ALA A 3 -9.37 -23.63 -4.66
N TYR A 4 -9.10 -23.88 -3.38
CA TYR A 4 -8.53 -22.89 -2.48
C TYR A 4 -7.11 -22.48 -2.90
N GLY A 5 -6.27 -23.45 -3.28
CA GLY A 5 -4.94 -23.18 -3.80
C GLY A 5 -4.96 -22.33 -5.07
N ASN A 6 -5.91 -22.56 -5.97
CA ASN A 6 -6.07 -21.73 -7.17
C ASN A 6 -6.44 -20.28 -6.81
N TYR A 7 -7.42 -20.09 -5.90
CA TYR A 7 -7.81 -18.74 -5.45
C TYR A 7 -6.62 -17.99 -4.86
N VAL A 8 -5.95 -18.59 -3.86
CA VAL A 8 -4.81 -17.96 -3.17
C VAL A 8 -3.63 -17.75 -4.13
N GLY A 9 -3.35 -18.73 -5.00
CA GLY A 9 -2.28 -18.66 -5.98
C GLY A 9 -2.45 -17.50 -6.95
N HIS A 10 -3.63 -17.34 -7.53
CA HIS A 10 -3.93 -16.22 -8.42
C HIS A 10 -3.89 -14.87 -7.69
N LEU A 11 -4.46 -14.79 -6.48
CA LEU A 11 -4.47 -13.56 -5.70
C LEU A 11 -3.04 -13.05 -5.42
N HIS A 12 -2.17 -13.94 -4.93
CA HIS A 12 -0.78 -13.57 -4.63
C HIS A 12 0.07 -13.37 -5.88
N ALA A 13 -0.18 -14.09 -6.97
CA ALA A 13 0.49 -13.84 -8.24
C ALA A 13 0.16 -12.43 -8.76
N GLY A 14 -1.12 -12.02 -8.72
CA GLY A 14 -1.54 -10.66 -9.08
C GLY A 14 -0.83 -9.60 -8.23
N TYR A 15 -0.81 -9.79 -6.92
CA TYR A 15 -0.14 -8.85 -6.01
C TYR A 15 1.36 -8.77 -6.24
N ALA A 16 2.04 -9.89 -6.46
CA ALA A 16 3.47 -9.92 -6.77
C ALA A 16 3.80 -9.19 -8.07
N LEU A 17 3.02 -9.41 -9.13
CA LEU A 17 3.17 -8.73 -10.42
C LEU A 17 2.98 -7.22 -10.27
N GLN A 18 1.96 -6.79 -9.52
CA GLN A 18 1.73 -5.39 -9.22
C GLN A 18 2.92 -4.77 -8.45
N LEU A 19 3.40 -5.41 -7.38
CA LEU A 19 4.55 -4.92 -6.62
C LEU A 19 5.82 -4.82 -7.47
N LEU A 20 6.10 -5.79 -8.33
CA LEU A 20 7.23 -5.74 -9.25
C LEU A 20 7.13 -4.55 -10.18
N ALA A 21 5.96 -4.34 -10.81
CA ALA A 21 5.72 -3.22 -11.71
C ALA A 21 5.87 -1.87 -11.02
N GLU A 22 5.51 -1.77 -9.76
CA GLU A 22 5.50 -0.52 -9.01
C GLU A 22 6.82 -0.21 -8.31
N SER A 23 7.66 -1.22 -8.05
CA SER A 23 8.85 -1.04 -7.22
C SER A 23 10.12 -0.86 -8.04
N PHE A 24 10.36 -1.68 -9.06
CA PHE A 24 11.63 -1.77 -9.76
C PHE A 24 11.57 -1.26 -11.20
N SER A 25 12.72 -0.83 -11.73
CA SER A 25 12.88 -0.55 -13.15
C SER A 25 14.32 -0.76 -13.60
N THR A 26 14.48 -1.26 -14.83
CA THR A 26 15.75 -1.27 -15.54
C THR A 26 16.24 0.15 -15.87
N THR A 27 15.32 1.12 -15.86
CA THR A 27 15.59 2.54 -16.09
C THR A 27 15.03 3.39 -14.94
N PRO A 28 15.71 3.47 -13.78
CA PRO A 28 15.15 4.08 -12.57
C PRO A 28 14.67 5.53 -12.71
N ALA A 29 15.21 6.28 -13.68
CA ALA A 29 14.83 7.67 -13.91
C ALA A 29 13.63 7.84 -14.85
N ALA A 30 13.27 6.82 -15.61
CA ALA A 30 12.20 6.86 -16.61
C ALA A 30 11.32 5.61 -16.51
N GLU A 31 10.20 5.63 -17.21
CA GLU A 31 9.38 4.44 -17.35
C GLU A 31 10.14 3.39 -18.18
N GLY A 32 10.36 2.24 -17.58
CA GLY A 32 11.06 1.10 -18.17
C GLY A 32 10.29 -0.18 -17.91
N GLY A 33 11.00 -1.29 -17.80
CA GLY A 33 10.40 -2.57 -17.40
C GLY A 33 10.92 -3.01 -16.04
N SER A 34 10.10 -3.76 -15.33
CA SER A 34 10.40 -4.22 -13.97
C SER A 34 10.91 -5.65 -13.90
N VAL A 35 10.81 -6.41 -14.99
CA VAL A 35 11.22 -7.81 -15.06
C VAL A 35 11.98 -8.04 -16.36
N ILE A 36 13.02 -8.85 -16.27
CA ILE A 36 13.77 -9.33 -17.44
C ILE A 36 13.49 -10.82 -17.58
N LEU A 37 12.97 -11.21 -18.74
CA LEU A 37 12.70 -12.61 -19.07
C LEU A 37 13.31 -12.94 -20.42
N ASN A 38 14.18 -13.96 -20.48
CA ASN A 38 14.88 -14.34 -21.69
C ASN A 38 15.57 -13.16 -22.40
N LYS A 39 16.24 -12.30 -21.63
CA LYS A 39 16.90 -11.06 -22.08
C LYS A 39 15.95 -9.96 -22.60
N ALA A 40 14.65 -10.17 -22.50
CA ALA A 40 13.66 -9.16 -22.86
C ALA A 40 13.14 -8.45 -21.61
N VAL A 41 13.13 -7.12 -21.66
CA VAL A 41 12.56 -6.30 -20.59
C VAL A 41 11.04 -6.30 -20.73
N ILE A 42 10.33 -6.69 -19.67
CA ILE A 42 8.88 -6.67 -19.62
C ILE A 42 8.42 -5.30 -19.11
N PRO A 43 7.64 -4.53 -19.91
CA PRO A 43 7.16 -3.22 -19.52
C PRO A 43 6.26 -3.27 -18.27
N HIS A 44 6.27 -2.18 -17.48
CA HIS A 44 5.42 -2.06 -16.28
C HIS A 44 3.94 -2.32 -16.59
N GLU A 45 3.43 -1.71 -17.66
CA GLU A 45 2.03 -1.84 -18.07
C GLU A 45 1.64 -3.28 -18.41
N THR A 46 2.54 -4.05 -18.99
CA THR A 46 2.31 -5.50 -19.26
C THR A 46 2.14 -6.25 -17.93
N LEU A 47 2.97 -5.98 -16.94
CA LEU A 47 2.86 -6.62 -15.62
C LEU A 47 1.59 -6.20 -14.89
N LEU A 48 1.19 -4.94 -14.99
CA LEU A 48 -0.05 -4.45 -14.38
C LEU A 48 -1.30 -5.07 -15.04
N ASN A 49 -1.26 -5.31 -16.36
CA ASN A 49 -2.33 -6.03 -17.06
C ASN A 49 -2.38 -7.50 -16.63
N GLN A 50 -1.23 -8.15 -16.53
CA GLN A 50 -1.14 -9.53 -16.01
C GLN A 50 -1.62 -9.60 -14.56
N ALA A 51 -1.32 -8.60 -13.72
CA ALA A 51 -1.84 -8.53 -12.35
C ALA A 51 -3.38 -8.50 -12.34
N LYS A 52 -3.98 -7.69 -13.21
CA LYS A 52 -5.44 -7.62 -13.36
C LYS A 52 -6.03 -8.97 -13.78
N GLU A 53 -5.44 -9.63 -14.78
CA GLU A 53 -5.87 -10.97 -15.21
C GLU A 53 -5.81 -11.99 -14.07
N GLN A 54 -4.78 -11.91 -13.22
CA GLN A 54 -4.68 -12.77 -12.05
C GLN A 54 -5.75 -12.47 -11.00
N TYR A 55 -6.11 -11.22 -10.75
CA TYR A 55 -7.22 -10.87 -9.86
C TYR A 55 -8.57 -11.35 -10.39
N GLU A 56 -8.83 -11.22 -11.70
CA GLU A 56 -10.02 -11.77 -12.35
C GLU A 56 -10.08 -13.30 -12.23
N ALA A 57 -8.94 -13.99 -12.40
CA ALA A 57 -8.85 -15.43 -12.20
C ALA A 57 -9.07 -15.84 -10.73
N ALA A 58 -8.57 -15.06 -9.77
CA ALA A 58 -8.83 -15.25 -8.36
C ALA A 58 -10.33 -15.10 -8.03
N GLU A 59 -11.00 -14.09 -8.60
CA GLU A 59 -12.44 -13.88 -8.41
C GLU A 59 -13.26 -15.05 -8.97
N LYS A 60 -12.92 -15.51 -10.17
CA LYS A 60 -13.55 -16.69 -10.77
C LYS A 60 -13.36 -17.94 -9.90
N ALA A 61 -12.16 -18.14 -9.36
CA ALA A 61 -11.87 -19.24 -8.46
C ALA A 61 -12.67 -19.13 -7.14
N ALA A 62 -12.73 -17.93 -6.54
CA ALA A 62 -13.49 -17.66 -5.32
C ALA A 62 -14.99 -17.93 -5.48
N LYS A 63 -15.55 -17.66 -6.66
CA LYS A 63 -16.96 -17.91 -6.99
C LYS A 63 -17.31 -19.36 -7.33
N SER A 64 -16.33 -20.28 -7.35
CA SER A 64 -16.58 -21.68 -7.69
C SER A 64 -17.40 -22.42 -6.62
N ASP A 65 -18.26 -23.34 -7.06
CA ASP A 65 -19.07 -24.17 -6.15
C ASP A 65 -18.20 -25.01 -5.20
N ALA A 66 -17.01 -25.38 -5.64
CA ALA A 66 -16.04 -26.10 -4.82
C ALA A 66 -15.54 -25.29 -3.62
N LEU A 67 -15.45 -23.96 -3.73
CA LEU A 67 -15.10 -23.09 -2.61
C LEU A 67 -16.31 -22.70 -1.76
N LYS A 68 -17.49 -22.54 -2.36
CA LYS A 68 -18.74 -22.31 -1.61
C LYS A 68 -18.99 -23.37 -0.54
N SER A 69 -18.68 -24.62 -0.86
CA SER A 69 -18.84 -25.77 0.04
C SER A 69 -17.62 -26.01 0.95
N PHE A 70 -16.55 -25.20 0.81
CA PHE A 70 -15.35 -25.39 1.62
C PHE A 70 -15.56 -24.79 3.02
N LYS A 71 -15.48 -25.64 4.04
CA LYS A 71 -15.72 -25.24 5.43
C LYS A 71 -14.76 -24.14 5.87
N GLY A 72 -15.34 -23.03 6.33
CA GLY A 72 -14.59 -21.89 6.82
C GLY A 72 -14.17 -20.88 5.73
N PHE A 73 -14.53 -21.11 4.48
CA PHE A 73 -14.31 -20.12 3.42
C PHE A 73 -15.47 -19.10 3.39
N ASP A 74 -15.15 -17.84 3.58
CA ASP A 74 -16.07 -16.72 3.39
C ASP A 74 -15.89 -16.16 1.98
N GLN A 75 -16.81 -16.51 1.08
CA GLN A 75 -16.77 -16.09 -0.31
C GLN A 75 -16.88 -14.57 -0.45
N ASP A 76 -17.75 -13.93 0.34
CA ASP A 76 -17.98 -12.50 0.24
C ASP A 76 -16.74 -11.71 0.73
N ALA A 77 -16.13 -12.16 1.83
CA ALA A 77 -14.86 -11.59 2.30
C ALA A 77 -13.74 -11.77 1.26
N ALA A 78 -13.62 -12.93 0.63
CA ALA A 78 -12.65 -13.19 -0.41
C ALA A 78 -12.86 -12.26 -1.63
N ILE A 79 -14.10 -12.06 -2.05
CA ILE A 79 -14.42 -11.14 -3.15
C ILE A 79 -14.08 -9.69 -2.77
N ARG A 80 -14.41 -9.24 -1.55
CA ARG A 80 -14.03 -7.90 -1.09
C ARG A 80 -12.51 -7.70 -1.04
N GLN A 81 -11.78 -8.72 -0.63
CA GLN A 81 -10.32 -8.71 -0.67
C GLN A 81 -9.79 -8.51 -2.10
N ILE A 82 -10.31 -9.29 -3.07
CA ILE A 82 -9.91 -9.15 -4.49
C ILE A 82 -10.24 -7.76 -5.01
N LYS A 83 -11.46 -7.27 -4.75
CA LYS A 83 -11.89 -5.93 -5.17
C LYS A 83 -11.01 -4.83 -4.57
N THR A 84 -10.45 -5.04 -3.39
CA THR A 84 -9.50 -4.13 -2.78
C THR A 84 -8.18 -4.09 -3.55
N TYR A 85 -7.65 -5.22 -3.98
CA TYR A 85 -6.45 -5.25 -4.82
C TYR A 85 -6.69 -4.63 -6.19
N GLU A 86 -7.83 -4.92 -6.84
CA GLU A 86 -8.22 -4.28 -8.10
C GLU A 86 -8.40 -2.77 -7.96
N LEU A 87 -9.01 -2.32 -6.85
CA LEU A 87 -9.16 -0.90 -6.51
C LEU A 87 -7.81 -0.21 -6.38
N LYS A 88 -6.88 -0.79 -5.64
CA LYS A 88 -5.52 -0.25 -5.49
C LYS A 88 -4.81 -0.18 -6.83
N LEU A 89 -4.90 -1.24 -7.65
CA LEU A 89 -4.35 -1.25 -9.00
C LEU A 89 -4.92 -0.12 -9.86
N ALA A 90 -6.24 0.08 -9.86
CA ALA A 90 -6.90 1.15 -10.59
C ALA A 90 -6.45 2.55 -10.10
N MET A 91 -6.36 2.74 -8.79
CA MET A 91 -5.85 3.99 -8.19
C MET A 91 -4.40 4.26 -8.59
N HIS A 92 -3.52 3.26 -8.55
CA HIS A 92 -2.12 3.40 -8.92
C HIS A 92 -1.91 3.73 -10.39
N ARG A 93 -2.81 3.28 -11.26
CA ARG A 93 -2.84 3.61 -12.70
C ARG A 93 -3.56 4.92 -13.01
N GLY A 94 -4.14 5.61 -12.03
CA GLY A 94 -4.96 6.81 -12.24
C GLY A 94 -6.29 6.53 -12.94
N GLN A 95 -6.76 5.29 -12.96
CA GLN A 95 -8.02 4.85 -13.55
C GLN A 95 -9.19 5.10 -12.57
N TYR A 96 -9.45 6.38 -12.29
CA TYR A 96 -10.40 6.78 -11.23
C TYR A 96 -11.86 6.38 -11.52
N ALA A 97 -12.27 6.27 -12.79
CA ALA A 97 -13.58 5.78 -13.16
C ALA A 97 -13.78 4.31 -12.78
N ASP A 98 -12.77 3.47 -13.02
CA ASP A 98 -12.77 2.06 -12.61
C ASP A 98 -12.72 1.95 -11.08
N ALA A 99 -11.89 2.76 -10.43
CA ALA A 99 -11.77 2.80 -8.97
C ALA A 99 -13.12 3.14 -8.30
N LYS A 100 -13.91 4.08 -8.86
CA LYS A 100 -15.27 4.37 -8.39
C LYS A 100 -16.17 3.13 -8.38
N THR A 101 -16.08 2.31 -9.42
CA THR A 101 -16.91 1.09 -9.53
C THR A 101 -16.46 0.02 -8.52
N LEU A 102 -15.17 -0.07 -8.26
CA LEU A 102 -14.57 -1.08 -7.39
C LEU A 102 -14.73 -0.76 -5.90
N VAL A 103 -14.72 0.53 -5.53
CA VAL A 103 -14.64 0.96 -4.13
C VAL A 103 -15.82 0.49 -3.26
N GLU A 104 -17.01 0.34 -3.85
CA GLU A 104 -18.19 -0.15 -3.11
C GLU A 104 -18.15 -1.65 -2.85
N GLY A 105 -17.40 -2.40 -3.65
CA GLY A 105 -17.15 -3.84 -3.46
C GLY A 105 -15.91 -4.17 -2.64
N ALA A 106 -15.14 -3.17 -2.21
CA ALA A 106 -13.92 -3.32 -1.43
C ALA A 106 -14.18 -3.59 0.06
N LEU A 107 -13.13 -3.62 0.86
CA LEU A 107 -13.20 -3.85 2.32
C LEU A 107 -14.20 -2.92 3.00
N LYS A 108 -14.92 -3.47 3.96
CA LYS A 108 -15.84 -2.76 4.84
C LYS A 108 -15.16 -2.38 6.16
N ASN A 109 -15.87 -1.60 6.97
CA ASN A 109 -15.39 -1.16 8.28
C ASN A 109 -14.92 -2.35 9.14
N GLY A 110 -13.70 -2.25 9.63
CA GLY A 110 -13.07 -3.27 10.48
C GLY A 110 -12.44 -4.44 9.73
N GLU A 111 -12.59 -4.53 8.41
CA GLU A 111 -11.93 -5.58 7.61
C GLU A 111 -10.50 -5.18 7.24
N THR A 112 -9.63 -6.19 7.14
CA THR A 112 -8.22 -6.05 6.76
C THR A 112 -7.82 -7.07 5.71
N VAL A 113 -6.87 -6.69 4.85
CA VAL A 113 -6.05 -7.59 4.06
C VAL A 113 -4.67 -7.61 4.66
N GLU A 114 -4.18 -8.77 5.02
CA GLU A 114 -2.91 -8.91 5.71
C GLU A 114 -2.12 -10.14 5.25
N VAL A 115 -0.80 -10.06 5.40
CA VAL A 115 0.10 -11.21 5.34
C VAL A 115 0.34 -11.70 6.75
N ILE A 116 0.00 -12.95 7.02
CA ILE A 116 0.10 -13.58 8.33
C ILE A 116 1.45 -14.30 8.43
N TYR A 117 2.22 -13.97 9.46
CA TYR A 117 3.48 -14.63 9.81
C TYR A 117 3.25 -15.53 11.03
N ASN A 118 3.22 -16.83 10.80
CA ASN A 118 3.10 -17.83 11.84
C ASN A 118 4.46 -18.38 12.27
N ASN A 119 4.48 -19.29 13.26
CA ASN A 119 5.71 -19.89 13.79
C ASN A 119 6.54 -20.63 12.73
N ASP A 120 5.91 -21.12 11.67
CA ASP A 120 6.53 -21.92 10.60
C ASP A 120 6.93 -21.05 9.40
N GLY A 121 6.32 -19.85 9.23
CA GLY A 121 6.45 -18.99 8.06
C GLY A 121 7.56 -17.91 8.13
N GLY A 122 8.46 -17.98 9.11
CA GLY A 122 9.50 -16.96 9.28
C GLY A 122 9.01 -15.71 10.05
N ASP A 123 9.89 -14.72 10.18
CA ASP A 123 9.60 -13.48 10.88
C ASP A 123 8.99 -12.44 9.93
N ASN A 124 8.16 -11.56 10.48
CA ASN A 124 7.71 -10.39 9.75
C ASN A 124 8.92 -9.54 9.32
N PRO A 125 9.17 -9.38 8.00
CA PRO A 125 10.35 -8.65 7.53
C PRO A 125 10.33 -7.18 7.95
N LEU A 126 9.17 -6.59 8.13
CA LEU A 126 9.04 -5.24 8.64
C LEU A 126 9.51 -5.15 10.10
N TYR A 127 9.18 -6.15 10.93
CA TYR A 127 9.72 -6.24 12.29
C TYR A 127 11.25 -6.40 12.28
N SER A 128 11.79 -7.18 11.35
CA SER A 128 13.24 -7.33 11.21
C SER A 128 13.92 -6.02 10.83
N ALA A 129 13.30 -5.21 9.97
CA ALA A 129 13.85 -3.93 9.49
C ALA A 129 13.69 -2.77 10.49
N ILE A 130 12.57 -2.70 11.22
CA ILE A 130 12.21 -1.57 12.09
C ILE A 130 11.78 -2.00 13.51
N GLY A 131 12.01 -3.24 13.87
CA GLY A 131 11.73 -3.74 15.23
C GLY A 131 12.62 -3.10 16.30
N PRO A 132 12.33 -3.34 17.59
CA PRO A 132 13.00 -2.68 18.71
C PRO A 132 14.51 -2.81 18.73
N ASN A 133 15.05 -3.85 18.11
CA ASN A 133 16.49 -4.14 18.06
C ASN A 133 17.13 -3.80 16.72
N SER A 134 16.34 -3.35 15.73
CA SER A 134 16.84 -2.99 14.42
C SER A 134 17.24 -1.51 14.39
N ARG A 135 18.29 -1.20 13.64
CA ARG A 135 18.74 0.17 13.36
C ARG A 135 18.83 0.45 11.88
N ASP A 136 18.22 -0.41 11.07
CA ASP A 136 18.37 -0.38 9.61
C ASP A 136 17.58 0.77 8.98
N VAL A 137 16.50 1.19 9.66
CA VAL A 137 15.67 2.33 9.21
C VAL A 137 15.64 3.40 10.29
N GLN A 138 16.08 4.59 9.93
CA GLN A 138 16.08 5.76 10.81
C GLN A 138 15.44 6.95 10.12
N VAL A 139 14.76 7.81 10.86
CA VAL A 139 14.15 9.05 10.36
C VAL A 139 14.89 10.26 10.87
N SER A 140 15.02 11.28 10.04
CA SER A 140 15.61 12.56 10.43
C SER A 140 14.70 13.30 11.41
N SER A 141 15.25 13.71 12.56
CA SER A 141 14.55 14.43 13.61
C SER A 141 13.93 15.76 13.15
N SER A 142 14.56 16.43 12.20
CA SER A 142 14.13 17.74 11.71
C SER A 142 12.89 17.69 10.81
N LEU A 143 12.62 16.55 10.19
CA LEU A 143 11.50 16.39 9.26
C LEU A 143 10.22 15.88 9.93
N GLU A 144 10.34 15.10 10.99
CA GLU A 144 9.22 14.39 11.59
C GLU A 144 8.70 15.06 12.87
N ALA A 145 9.58 15.61 13.72
CA ALA A 145 9.17 16.24 14.98
C ALA A 145 8.29 17.49 14.78
N ALA A 146 8.42 18.18 13.64
CA ALA A 146 7.65 19.38 13.34
C ALA A 146 6.30 19.11 12.65
N ARG A 147 6.04 17.86 12.20
CA ARG A 147 4.90 17.52 11.34
C ARG A 147 3.90 16.56 11.95
N ILE A 148 4.23 15.92 13.07
CA ILE A 148 3.39 14.85 13.62
C ILE A 148 2.47 15.45 14.69
N THR A 149 1.19 15.58 14.36
CA THR A 149 0.12 15.90 15.33
C THR A 149 -0.08 14.74 16.31
N ASP A 150 -0.77 14.96 17.42
CA ASP A 150 -1.00 13.91 18.41
C ASP A 150 -1.89 12.78 17.83
N ALA A 151 -2.80 13.09 16.90
CA ALA A 151 -3.53 12.08 16.14
C ALA A 151 -2.62 11.22 15.27
N GLU A 152 -1.68 11.85 14.60
CA GLU A 152 -0.68 11.16 13.77
C GLU A 152 0.21 10.25 14.61
N LYS A 153 0.63 10.70 15.81
CA LYS A 153 1.39 9.86 16.75
C LYS A 153 0.60 8.64 17.22
N LYS A 154 -0.70 8.78 17.42
CA LYS A 154 -1.57 7.67 17.80
C LYS A 154 -1.85 6.71 16.64
N ALA A 155 -1.95 7.24 15.43
CA ALA A 155 -2.23 6.46 14.22
C ALA A 155 -1.01 5.72 13.69
N LEU A 156 0.17 6.33 13.82
CA LEU A 156 1.40 5.66 13.43
C LEU A 156 1.63 4.49 14.40
N PRO A 157 1.72 3.27 13.88
CA PRO A 157 2.22 2.14 14.66
C PRO A 157 3.73 2.33 14.97
N LEU A 158 4.16 3.57 15.02
CA LEU A 158 5.54 4.00 15.21
C LEU A 158 5.63 4.70 16.55
N ALA A 159 6.28 4.08 17.52
CA ALA A 159 6.73 4.80 18.69
C ALA A 159 8.10 5.44 18.38
N HIS A 160 8.21 6.73 18.63
CA HIS A 160 9.52 7.37 18.68
C HIS A 160 10.30 6.82 19.88
N ALA A 161 11.15 5.86 19.62
CA ALA A 161 11.77 5.15 20.70
C ALA A 161 12.87 5.90 21.40
N SER A 162 13.70 6.61 20.72
CA SER A 162 14.79 7.38 21.32
C SER A 162 15.60 8.11 20.26
N VAL A 163 16.11 9.27 20.61
CA VAL A 163 17.20 9.90 19.88
C VAL A 163 18.36 8.91 19.83
N ASP A 164 18.86 8.62 18.64
CA ASP A 164 20.08 7.82 18.53
C ASP A 164 21.21 8.52 19.29
N LYS A 165 21.72 7.88 20.35
CA LYS A 165 22.80 8.44 21.20
C LYS A 165 24.06 8.81 20.40
N LYS A 166 24.27 8.18 19.24
CA LYS A 166 25.41 8.46 18.35
C LYS A 166 25.08 9.52 17.29
N ASN A 167 23.80 9.80 17.06
CA ASN A 167 23.34 10.73 16.02
C ASN A 167 22.10 11.47 16.50
N PRO A 168 22.25 12.55 17.27
CA PRO A 168 21.12 13.27 17.89
C PRO A 168 20.11 13.86 16.88
N ASN A 169 20.47 13.87 15.60
CA ASN A 169 19.58 14.31 14.51
C ASN A 169 18.79 13.16 13.86
N ARG A 170 18.84 11.96 14.42
CA ARG A 170 18.12 10.78 13.92
C ARG A 170 17.30 10.14 15.02
N TYR A 171 16.07 9.77 14.68
CA TYR A 171 15.23 8.95 15.54
C TYR A 171 15.25 7.51 15.03
N ASN A 172 15.44 6.58 15.96
CA ASN A 172 15.12 5.19 15.70
C ASN A 172 13.59 5.07 15.66
N ILE A 173 13.07 4.64 14.53
CA ILE A 173 11.66 4.30 14.40
C ILE A 173 11.52 2.82 14.69
N TYR A 174 10.59 2.49 15.57
CA TYR A 174 10.07 1.15 15.64
C TYR A 174 8.54 1.19 15.63
N ALA A 175 7.92 0.25 14.98
CA ALA A 175 6.49 0.15 14.99
C ALA A 175 6.03 -0.36 16.35
N SER A 176 5.32 0.48 17.11
CA SER A 176 4.61 0.05 18.31
C SER A 176 3.52 -0.94 17.88
N GLY A 177 3.51 -2.12 18.48
CA GLY A 177 2.54 -3.16 18.12
C GLY A 177 3.00 -4.11 17.01
N LEU A 178 4.10 -3.83 16.29
CA LEU A 178 4.74 -4.85 15.48
C LEU A 178 5.38 -5.90 16.38
N THR A 179 4.92 -7.11 16.25
CA THR A 179 5.55 -8.26 16.86
C THR A 179 6.28 -9.08 15.81
N ARG A 180 7.25 -9.87 16.26
CA ARG A 180 8.05 -10.72 15.38
C ARG A 180 7.22 -11.61 14.46
N LYS A 181 6.07 -12.07 14.96
CA LYS A 181 5.11 -12.92 14.26
C LYS A 181 3.80 -12.19 13.92
N GLY A 182 3.78 -10.87 14.09
CA GLY A 182 2.60 -10.07 13.78
C GLY A 182 2.35 -9.96 12.29
N SER A 183 1.10 -9.87 11.90
CA SER A 183 0.68 -9.69 10.51
C SER A 183 1.18 -8.36 9.95
N MET A 184 1.43 -8.34 8.65
CA MET A 184 1.68 -7.11 7.90
C MET A 184 0.39 -6.71 7.16
N ILE A 185 -0.18 -5.58 7.53
CA ILE A 185 -1.38 -5.06 6.89
C ILE A 185 -1.03 -4.54 5.49
N ILE A 186 -1.72 -5.04 4.48
CA ILE A 186 -1.63 -4.59 3.08
C ILE A 186 -2.66 -3.48 2.82
N SER A 187 -3.88 -3.65 3.33
CA SER A 187 -4.96 -2.67 3.24
C SER A 187 -5.97 -2.88 4.37
N ASN A 188 -6.69 -1.84 4.72
CA ASN A 188 -7.82 -1.89 5.64
C ASN A 188 -8.87 -0.84 5.24
N ASP A 189 -9.91 -0.71 6.02
CA ASP A 189 -10.97 0.27 5.79
C ASP A 189 -10.50 1.73 5.84
N ASP A 190 -9.40 2.07 6.52
CA ASP A 190 -8.80 3.42 6.46
C ASP A 190 -8.37 3.77 5.05
N ASP A 191 -7.73 2.82 4.35
CA ASP A 191 -7.33 2.99 2.96
C ASP A 191 -8.56 3.24 2.06
N ILE A 192 -9.62 2.46 2.25
CA ILE A 192 -10.86 2.61 1.48
C ILE A 192 -11.51 3.97 1.72
N HIS A 193 -11.58 4.45 2.96
CA HIS A 193 -12.12 5.78 3.27
C HIS A 193 -11.29 6.90 2.66
N LEU A 194 -9.95 6.81 2.70
CA LEU A 194 -9.07 7.81 2.09
C LEU A 194 -9.16 7.78 0.55
N ILE A 195 -9.34 6.61 -0.07
CA ILE A 195 -9.62 6.49 -1.50
C ILE A 195 -10.97 7.13 -1.84
N LYS A 196 -12.04 6.87 -1.09
CA LYS A 196 -13.34 7.51 -1.29
C LYS A 196 -13.22 9.03 -1.23
N ALA A 197 -12.55 9.56 -0.20
CA ALA A 197 -12.32 10.99 -0.07
C ALA A 197 -11.59 11.57 -1.29
N GLU A 198 -10.57 10.90 -1.79
CA GLU A 198 -9.86 11.31 -3.00
C GLU A 198 -10.75 11.30 -4.24
N LEU A 199 -11.53 10.25 -4.47
CA LEU A 199 -12.45 10.15 -5.62
C LEU A 199 -13.52 11.23 -5.59
N ILE A 200 -14.00 11.61 -4.40
CA ILE A 200 -14.93 12.72 -4.21
C ILE A 200 -14.27 14.05 -4.58
N LEU A 201 -13.08 14.33 -4.07
CA LEU A 201 -12.34 15.57 -4.37
C LEU A 201 -11.95 15.71 -5.84
N ARG A 202 -11.79 14.58 -6.54
CA ARG A 202 -11.55 14.55 -7.99
C ARG A 202 -12.85 14.71 -8.82
N GLY A 203 -14.00 14.80 -8.16
CA GLY A 203 -15.31 14.91 -8.84
C GLY A 203 -15.77 13.62 -9.54
N VAL A 204 -15.11 12.50 -9.26
CA VAL A 204 -15.45 11.19 -9.86
C VAL A 204 -16.58 10.51 -9.10
N MET A 205 -16.65 10.74 -7.80
CA MET A 205 -17.66 10.17 -6.91
C MET A 205 -18.43 11.28 -6.19
N THR A 206 -19.73 11.08 -5.95
CA THR A 206 -20.53 11.96 -5.10
C THR A 206 -20.34 11.61 -3.64
N GLY A 207 -20.39 12.61 -2.75
CA GLY A 207 -20.26 12.41 -1.31
C GLY A 207 -19.60 13.59 -0.62
N ASP A 208 -19.24 13.41 0.64
CA ASP A 208 -18.50 14.39 1.44
C ASP A 208 -17.13 13.84 1.84
N ALA A 209 -16.08 14.41 1.27
CA ALA A 209 -14.71 13.98 1.51
C ALA A 209 -14.28 14.19 2.98
N MET A 210 -14.77 15.21 3.64
CA MET A 210 -14.50 15.47 5.06
C MET A 210 -15.07 14.35 5.94
N THR A 211 -16.29 13.93 5.66
CA THR A 211 -16.91 12.81 6.38
C THR A 211 -16.09 11.53 6.23
N GLU A 212 -15.62 11.20 5.03
CA GLU A 212 -14.79 10.00 4.81
C GLU A 212 -13.46 10.08 5.55
N VAL A 213 -12.78 11.23 5.51
CA VAL A 213 -11.53 11.46 6.26
C VAL A 213 -11.75 11.37 7.77
N ASN A 214 -12.82 11.95 8.26
CA ASN A 214 -13.11 11.96 9.70
C ASN A 214 -13.46 10.57 10.26
N LYS A 215 -13.92 9.63 9.44
CA LYS A 215 -14.04 8.22 9.83
C LYS A 215 -12.67 7.62 10.16
N VAL A 216 -11.62 8.02 9.44
CA VAL A 216 -10.25 7.57 9.70
C VAL A 216 -9.67 8.27 10.92
N ILE A 217 -9.65 9.60 10.93
CA ILE A 217 -9.05 10.37 12.02
C ILE A 217 -9.74 10.05 13.36
N GLY A 218 -11.07 9.97 13.36
CA GLY A 218 -11.87 9.73 14.57
C GLY A 218 -11.61 8.40 15.27
N LYS A 219 -11.07 7.39 14.56
CA LYS A 219 -10.63 6.12 15.18
C LYS A 219 -9.47 6.32 16.15
N TYR A 220 -8.64 7.32 15.89
CA TYR A 220 -7.41 7.57 16.63
C TYR A 220 -7.54 8.76 17.57
N ASP A 221 -8.17 9.83 17.12
CA ASP A 221 -8.39 11.04 17.92
C ASP A 221 -9.55 11.88 17.38
N THR A 222 -10.68 11.86 18.08
CA THR A 222 -11.87 12.63 17.72
C THR A 222 -11.64 14.14 17.76
N ALA A 223 -10.74 14.63 18.63
CA ALA A 223 -10.44 16.05 18.74
C ALA A 223 -9.67 16.60 17.53
N SER A 224 -9.03 15.73 16.75
CA SER A 224 -8.29 16.10 15.55
C SER A 224 -9.09 16.02 14.26
N GLN A 225 -10.39 15.70 14.33
CA GLN A 225 -11.25 15.65 13.15
C GLN A 225 -11.30 17.01 12.42
N LEU A 226 -11.38 16.95 11.10
CA LEU A 226 -11.43 18.14 10.26
C LEU A 226 -12.79 18.83 10.39
N SER A 227 -12.78 20.16 10.38
CA SER A 227 -13.98 21.01 10.34
C SER A 227 -14.24 21.61 8.95
N THR A 228 -13.36 21.37 8.00
CA THR A 228 -13.45 21.87 6.61
C THR A 228 -13.09 20.77 5.63
N THR A 229 -13.61 20.88 4.42
CA THR A 229 -13.30 19.94 3.33
C THR A 229 -11.79 19.90 3.06
N PRO A 230 -11.16 18.72 3.08
CA PRO A 230 -9.73 18.60 2.81
C PRO A 230 -9.39 18.87 1.36
N THR A 231 -8.12 19.18 1.10
CA THR A 231 -7.54 19.23 -0.23
C THR A 231 -6.90 17.88 -0.62
N LEU A 232 -6.61 17.66 -1.91
CA LEU A 232 -5.86 16.48 -2.35
C LEU A 232 -4.47 16.38 -1.70
N ALA A 233 -3.81 17.52 -1.45
CA ALA A 233 -2.53 17.53 -0.75
C ALA A 233 -2.66 17.07 0.73
N GLN A 234 -3.73 17.43 1.38
CA GLN A 234 -4.02 16.92 2.74
C GLN A 234 -4.34 15.43 2.71
N ILE A 235 -5.09 14.93 1.71
CA ILE A 235 -5.28 13.48 1.54
C ILE A 235 -3.94 12.76 1.36
N ALA A 236 -3.02 13.32 0.57
CA ALA A 236 -1.69 12.74 0.39
C ALA A 236 -0.91 12.62 1.71
N GLU A 237 -0.98 13.64 2.56
CA GLU A 237 -0.35 13.60 3.89
C GLU A 237 -1.03 12.61 4.83
N LEU A 238 -2.36 12.57 4.85
CA LEU A 238 -3.10 11.59 5.65
C LEU A 238 -2.78 10.15 5.22
N ARG A 239 -2.73 9.87 3.91
CA ARG A 239 -2.31 8.56 3.39
C ARG A 239 -0.87 8.22 3.78
N ARG A 240 0.05 9.20 3.70
CA ARG A 240 1.45 9.00 4.14
C ARG A 240 1.54 8.53 5.60
N ILE A 241 0.65 9.02 6.44
CA ILE A 241 0.63 8.75 7.88
C ILE A 241 -0.13 7.46 8.20
N PHE A 242 -1.40 7.40 7.81
CA PHE A 242 -2.29 6.31 8.18
C PHE A 242 -1.99 5.00 7.42
N LEU A 243 -1.36 5.11 6.23
CA LEU A 243 -0.96 3.98 5.40
C LEU A 243 0.56 3.74 5.41
N ALA A 244 1.25 4.22 6.43
CA ALA A 244 2.70 4.01 6.58
C ALA A 244 3.05 2.51 6.50
N PHE A 245 4.12 2.19 5.76
CA PHE A 245 4.63 0.83 5.53
C PHE A 245 3.72 -0.12 4.71
N ARG A 246 2.66 0.38 4.08
CA ARG A 246 1.76 -0.42 3.23
C ARG A 246 2.13 -0.37 1.73
N GLY A 247 3.24 0.28 1.37
CA GLY A 247 3.70 0.37 -0.02
C GLY A 247 3.04 1.48 -0.86
N GLU A 248 2.09 2.24 -0.31
CA GLU A 248 1.25 3.20 -1.05
C GLU A 248 2.00 4.46 -1.51
N ARG A 249 3.02 4.89 -0.76
CA ARG A 249 3.64 6.22 -0.93
C ARG A 249 4.17 6.50 -2.33
N THR A 250 4.86 5.53 -2.93
CA THR A 250 5.45 5.71 -4.26
C THR A 250 4.38 5.85 -5.33
N ALA A 251 3.32 5.05 -5.26
CA ALA A 251 2.19 5.12 -6.16
C ALA A 251 1.42 6.45 -6.01
N ASP A 252 1.20 6.91 -4.78
CA ASP A 252 0.55 8.21 -4.50
C ASP A 252 1.33 9.38 -5.12
N ILE A 253 2.67 9.39 -4.98
CA ILE A 253 3.52 10.40 -5.60
C ILE A 253 3.49 10.30 -7.13
N ARG A 254 3.55 9.09 -7.67
CA ARG A 254 3.59 8.85 -9.12
C ARG A 254 2.34 9.35 -9.82
N ARG A 255 1.15 9.15 -9.24
CA ARG A 255 -0.12 9.66 -9.77
C ARG A 255 -0.41 11.12 -9.43
N GLY A 256 0.57 11.82 -8.84
CA GLY A 256 0.50 13.27 -8.62
C GLY A 256 -0.42 13.71 -7.49
N LEU A 257 -0.71 12.83 -6.51
CA LEU A 257 -1.56 13.19 -5.37
C LEU A 257 -1.00 14.34 -4.54
N GLU A 258 0.33 14.54 -4.54
CA GLU A 258 1.04 15.59 -3.80
C GLU A 258 1.15 16.94 -4.54
N GLN A 259 0.37 17.19 -5.58
CA GLN A 259 0.43 18.46 -6.29
C GLN A 259 0.12 19.63 -5.34
N GLY A 260 1.08 20.56 -5.23
CA GLY A 260 0.98 21.75 -4.37
C GLY A 260 1.68 21.64 -3.02
N SER A 261 2.22 20.51 -2.63
CA SER A 261 3.12 20.43 -1.47
C SER A 261 4.53 20.86 -1.84
N SER A 262 5.33 21.30 -0.86
CA SER A 262 6.77 21.57 -1.02
C SER A 262 7.59 20.31 -1.36
N ALA A 263 6.94 19.16 -1.45
CA ALA A 263 7.55 17.92 -1.90
C ALA A 263 7.92 18.03 -3.38
N ARG A 264 9.09 17.54 -3.74
CA ARG A 264 9.52 17.45 -5.13
C ARG A 264 8.48 16.65 -5.90
N THR A 265 7.94 17.24 -6.96
CA THR A 265 6.98 16.57 -7.83
C THR A 265 7.59 15.28 -8.39
N TRP A 266 6.78 14.30 -8.73
CA TRP A 266 7.27 13.08 -9.37
C TRP A 266 8.14 13.37 -10.59
N ALA A 267 7.75 14.35 -11.40
CA ALA A 267 8.48 14.76 -12.60
C ALA A 267 9.92 15.24 -12.30
N SER A 268 10.14 15.87 -11.15
CA SER A 268 11.46 16.40 -10.76
C SER A 268 12.38 15.40 -10.08
N ARG A 269 11.91 14.19 -9.77
CA ARG A 269 12.72 13.14 -9.14
C ARG A 269 13.68 12.53 -10.15
N LYS A 270 14.96 12.44 -9.79
CA LYS A 270 15.98 11.75 -10.59
C LYS A 270 15.78 10.23 -10.58
N ILE A 271 15.38 9.69 -9.43
CA ILE A 271 15.10 8.26 -9.26
C ILE A 271 13.61 8.11 -8.94
N LYS A 272 12.91 7.39 -9.76
CA LYS A 272 11.46 7.16 -9.70
C LYS A 272 11.11 5.73 -9.31
N TRP A 273 11.96 4.79 -9.65
CA TRP A 273 11.86 3.37 -9.29
C TRP A 273 13.15 2.91 -8.65
N LEU A 274 13.07 1.88 -7.87
CA LEU A 274 14.27 1.19 -7.40
C LEU A 274 15.01 0.59 -8.60
N PRO A 275 16.34 0.67 -8.64
CA PRO A 275 17.11 0.02 -9.69
C PRO A 275 16.93 -1.50 -9.62
N MET A 276 16.94 -2.14 -10.77
CA MET A 276 16.97 -3.59 -10.85
C MET A 276 18.24 -4.11 -10.14
N PRO A 277 18.16 -5.16 -9.31
CA PRO A 277 19.33 -5.74 -8.68
C PRO A 277 20.40 -6.13 -9.71
N GLU A 278 21.65 -5.79 -9.46
CA GLU A 278 22.77 -6.07 -10.37
C GLU A 278 22.89 -7.56 -10.71
N LYS A 279 22.67 -8.44 -9.72
CA LYS A 279 22.68 -9.90 -9.94
C LYS A 279 21.63 -10.35 -10.94
N GLU A 280 20.47 -9.70 -10.95
CA GLU A 280 19.40 -9.97 -11.90
C GLU A 280 19.83 -9.58 -13.33
N LEU A 281 20.40 -8.39 -13.48
CA LEU A 281 20.94 -7.92 -14.77
C LEU A 281 22.03 -8.87 -15.29
N GLN A 282 23.00 -9.21 -14.45
CA GLN A 282 24.10 -10.12 -14.80
C GLN A 282 23.60 -11.52 -15.17
N SER A 283 22.60 -12.06 -14.48
CA SER A 283 22.03 -13.37 -14.76
C SER A 283 21.40 -13.46 -16.16
N GLN A 284 20.94 -12.32 -16.68
CA GLN A 284 20.33 -12.20 -18.00
C GLN A 284 21.32 -11.72 -19.08
N GLY A 285 22.59 -11.46 -18.71
CA GLY A 285 23.64 -11.02 -19.63
C GLY A 285 23.45 -9.55 -20.08
N LEU A 286 22.96 -8.70 -19.17
CA LEU A 286 22.76 -7.27 -19.37
C LEU A 286 23.71 -6.46 -18.48
#